data_26018feb4d861340ace0b295b26411a8
#
_entry.id   26018feb4d861340ace0b295b26411a8
#
_cell.length_a   1.000
_cell.length_b   1.000
_cell.length_c   1.000
_cell.angle_alpha   90.00
_cell.angle_beta   90.00
_cell.angle_gamma   90.00
#
_symmetry.space_group_name_H-M   'P 1'
#
loop_
_entity.id
_entity.type
_entity.pdbx_description
1 polymer ?
#
loop_
_entity_poly.entity_id
_entity_poly.type
_entity_poly.pdbx_seq_one_letter_code
_entity_poly.pdbx_strand_id
1 'polypeptide(L)'
;MKKPCFSVKMIGLLSKQIYMLTNEKNLLEKIPPHSLEAEESLLGCLLIDKDSIIKVVDMILPQDFYRSANQKIYESIQELYNSQEPIDIITLTNKLEDKKQLSDIGGRTYLAKLSNTVATAGNIAHYATIIQKKATLRRLQQAAAEITNASFDEEKAIDELLDETEKKIFGVSRKYLKNAFLPIDSLLTEAFERIDDLHKKGGKLRGLSTGFNDLDALLAGLQKSDLVILAARPSVGKTSFALDIARQAAIKNKAGVGIFSLEMGKEQLVDRMICAQANVNLWKMRTGNLSDKDDDNDFVKIGKAMGELAEAPVYIDDSSTLSVMEIRAKCRRLQMEKGLGLIVIDYLQLMEGRGKYSDNRVQEIGEISRGLKGIARELNIPVLALAQLSRAVEQSSPAIPKLSHLRDSGSIEQDADVVMFIYRKAADRSYNPNDLPMDERHKAEVYIAKHRNGPTGKVDLFFDENTASFKNLSKHNS
;
A
#
# COMPACT_ATOMS: atom_id res chain seq x y z
N MET A 1 -37.96 -34.79 53.90
CA MET A 1 -37.97 -33.45 53.27
C MET A 1 -36.63 -33.15 52.61
N LYS A 2 -36.52 -33.31 51.30
CA LYS A 2 -35.29 -32.96 50.52
C LYS A 2 -35.45 -31.54 49.98
N LYS A 3 -34.55 -30.65 50.37
CA LYS A 3 -34.43 -29.30 49.78
C LYS A 3 -33.88 -29.38 48.35
N PRO A 4 -34.42 -28.64 47.38
CA PRO A 4 -33.87 -28.62 46.03
C PRO A 4 -32.56 -27.84 46.00
N CYS A 5 -31.49 -28.48 45.57
CA CYS A 5 -30.20 -27.87 45.31
C CYS A 5 -30.25 -27.17 43.94
N PHE A 6 -30.53 -25.86 43.89
CA PHE A 6 -30.39 -25.09 42.66
C PHE A 6 -28.93 -24.93 42.32
N SER A 7 -28.56 -25.49 41.17
CA SER A 7 -27.18 -25.55 40.67
C SER A 7 -26.61 -24.15 40.48
N VAL A 8 -25.42 -23.88 41.08
CA VAL A 8 -24.61 -22.65 40.92
C VAL A 8 -24.36 -22.28 39.45
N LYS A 9 -24.43 -23.27 38.55
CA LYS A 9 -24.38 -23.05 37.10
C LYS A 9 -25.55 -22.27 36.53
N MET A 10 -26.74 -22.40 37.10
CA MET A 10 -27.94 -21.73 36.61
C MET A 10 -28.00 -20.25 37.03
N ILE A 11 -27.42 -19.91 38.18
CA ILE A 11 -27.29 -18.53 38.68
C ILE A 11 -26.20 -17.78 37.81
N GLY A 12 -25.13 -18.44 37.42
CA GLY A 12 -24.12 -17.87 36.55
C GLY A 12 -24.56 -17.63 35.11
N LEU A 13 -25.50 -18.45 34.60
CA LEU A 13 -26.14 -18.23 33.28
C LEU A 13 -27.14 -17.09 33.29
N LEU A 14 -27.95 -16.99 34.34
CA LEU A 14 -28.92 -15.89 34.54
C LEU A 14 -28.22 -14.55 34.75
N SER A 15 -27.12 -14.50 35.52
CA SER A 15 -26.33 -13.27 35.71
C SER A 15 -25.66 -12.83 34.43
N LYS A 16 -25.15 -13.75 33.58
CA LYS A 16 -24.60 -13.44 32.26
C LYS A 16 -25.66 -12.93 31.29
N GLN A 17 -26.86 -13.52 31.30
CA GLN A 17 -27.98 -13.07 30.48
C GLN A 17 -28.52 -11.69 30.93
N ILE A 18 -28.62 -11.42 32.22
CA ILE A 18 -29.00 -10.11 32.76
C ILE A 18 -27.92 -9.06 32.44
N TYR A 19 -26.61 -9.40 32.52
CA TYR A 19 -25.51 -8.50 32.16
C TYR A 19 -25.49 -8.18 30.66
N MET A 20 -25.83 -9.14 29.79
CA MET A 20 -26.00 -8.91 28.34
C MET A 20 -27.19 -8.00 28.06
N LEU A 21 -28.36 -8.29 28.64
CA LEU A 21 -29.58 -7.49 28.44
C LEU A 21 -29.49 -6.06 29.01
N THR A 22 -28.74 -5.85 30.11
CA THR A 22 -28.48 -4.50 30.64
C THR A 22 -27.48 -3.73 29.82
N ASN A 23 -26.50 -4.38 29.19
CA ASN A 23 -25.59 -3.73 28.28
C ASN A 23 -26.23 -3.37 26.92
N GLU A 24 -27.13 -4.21 26.39
CA GLU A 24 -27.87 -3.91 25.16
C GLU A 24 -28.83 -2.72 25.37
N LYS A 25 -29.56 -2.63 26.49
CA LYS A 25 -30.36 -1.45 26.80
C LYS A 25 -29.53 -0.17 26.93
N ASN A 26 -28.34 -0.25 27.53
CA ASN A 26 -27.43 0.90 27.65
C ASN A 26 -26.83 1.37 26.31
N LEU A 27 -26.76 0.53 25.29
CA LEU A 27 -26.27 0.91 23.93
C LEU A 27 -27.37 1.63 23.12
N LEU A 28 -28.65 1.25 23.31
CA LEU A 28 -29.81 1.81 22.60
C LEU A 28 -30.24 3.19 23.14
N GLU A 29 -29.87 3.56 24.38
CA GLU A 29 -30.18 4.86 24.98
C GLU A 29 -29.09 5.93 24.84
N LYS A 30 -27.94 5.63 24.24
CA LYS A 30 -26.87 6.62 24.06
C LYS A 30 -27.19 7.57 22.92
N ILE A 31 -27.41 8.83 23.24
CA ILE A 31 -27.52 9.90 22.23
C ILE A 31 -26.29 9.96 21.37
N PRO A 32 -26.43 9.99 20.02
CA PRO A 32 -25.25 10.06 19.12
C PRO A 32 -24.32 11.22 19.47
N PRO A 33 -23.00 11.07 19.34
CA PRO A 33 -22.03 12.12 19.67
C PRO A 33 -22.30 13.41 18.88
N HIS A 34 -22.54 14.52 19.58
CA HIS A 34 -22.80 15.83 18.98
C HIS A 34 -22.30 16.97 19.88
N SER A 35 -22.27 18.18 19.35
CA SER A 35 -22.03 19.43 20.09
C SER A 35 -22.79 20.54 19.38
N LEU A 36 -24.02 20.79 19.83
CA LEU A 36 -24.87 21.85 19.26
C LEU A 36 -24.24 23.25 19.44
N GLU A 37 -23.57 23.49 20.56
CA GLU A 37 -22.86 24.73 20.80
C GLU A 37 -21.77 25.00 19.77
N ALA A 38 -20.97 23.97 19.40
CA ALA A 38 -19.93 24.11 18.37
C ALA A 38 -20.56 24.34 16.98
N GLU A 39 -21.68 23.70 16.69
CA GLU A 39 -22.40 23.89 15.42
C GLU A 39 -22.97 25.31 15.31
N GLU A 40 -23.68 25.78 16.34
CA GLU A 40 -24.26 27.13 16.39
C GLU A 40 -23.15 28.19 16.36
N SER A 41 -22.04 27.98 17.07
CA SER A 41 -20.89 28.87 17.07
C SER A 41 -20.20 28.96 15.72
N LEU A 42 -20.01 27.83 15.02
CA LEU A 42 -19.42 27.81 13.67
C LEU A 42 -20.28 28.57 12.68
N LEU A 43 -21.58 28.31 12.65
CA LEU A 43 -22.52 29.01 11.77
C LEU A 43 -22.56 30.51 12.10
N GLY A 44 -22.53 30.87 13.38
CA GLY A 44 -22.45 32.26 13.83
C GLY A 44 -21.18 32.97 13.33
N CYS A 45 -20.01 32.30 13.40
CA CYS A 45 -18.77 32.83 12.86
C CYS A 45 -18.86 33.13 11.37
N LEU A 46 -19.49 32.25 10.58
CA LEU A 46 -19.66 32.42 9.13
C LEU A 46 -20.59 33.59 8.76
N LEU A 47 -21.56 33.89 9.64
CA LEU A 47 -22.48 35.02 9.43
C LEU A 47 -21.87 36.36 9.85
N ILE A 48 -20.86 36.37 10.74
CA ILE A 48 -20.11 37.58 11.17
C ILE A 48 -18.99 37.89 10.19
N ASP A 49 -18.23 36.87 9.76
CA ASP A 49 -17.09 37.03 8.88
C ASP A 49 -17.17 36.03 7.70
N LYS A 50 -17.56 36.56 6.56
CA LYS A 50 -17.74 35.79 5.33
C LYS A 50 -16.47 35.08 4.85
N ASP A 51 -15.28 35.64 5.12
CA ASP A 51 -14.01 35.11 4.66
C ASP A 51 -13.56 33.91 5.51
N SER A 52 -14.13 33.74 6.69
CA SER A 52 -13.87 32.60 7.57
C SER A 52 -14.28 31.25 6.98
N ILE A 53 -15.15 31.21 5.94
CA ILE A 53 -15.54 29.95 5.28
C ILE A 53 -14.34 29.26 4.63
N ILE A 54 -13.35 30.02 4.12
CA ILE A 54 -12.15 29.48 3.48
C ILE A 54 -11.39 28.55 4.44
N LYS A 55 -11.44 28.82 5.75
CA LYS A 55 -10.74 28.04 6.77
C LYS A 55 -11.39 26.68 7.07
N VAL A 56 -12.68 26.51 6.70
CA VAL A 56 -13.47 25.35 7.15
C VAL A 56 -14.18 24.60 6.03
N VAL A 57 -14.27 25.15 4.84
CA VAL A 57 -15.01 24.55 3.69
C VAL A 57 -14.47 23.17 3.31
N ASP A 58 -13.16 22.96 3.43
CA ASP A 58 -12.51 21.67 3.16
C ASP A 58 -12.51 20.72 4.36
N MET A 59 -12.80 21.21 5.57
CA MET A 59 -12.77 20.44 6.81
C MET A 59 -14.10 19.79 7.11
N ILE A 60 -15.21 20.46 6.83
CA ILE A 60 -16.56 20.07 7.23
C ILE A 60 -17.47 19.93 6.01
N LEU A 61 -18.29 18.90 6.04
CA LEU A 61 -19.36 18.66 5.07
C LEU A 61 -20.72 18.95 5.74
N PRO A 62 -21.79 19.31 4.99
CA PRO A 62 -23.14 19.52 5.56
C PRO A 62 -23.61 18.36 6.42
N GLN A 63 -23.35 17.13 6.00
CA GLN A 63 -23.68 15.89 6.73
C GLN A 63 -22.91 15.70 8.05
N ASP A 64 -21.93 16.54 8.37
CA ASP A 64 -21.18 16.49 9.61
C ASP A 64 -21.93 17.18 10.77
N PHE A 65 -22.92 17.98 10.45
CA PHE A 65 -23.81 18.57 11.45
C PHE A 65 -24.79 17.52 11.98
N TYR A 66 -25.06 17.56 13.28
CA TYR A 66 -26.01 16.68 13.93
C TYR A 66 -27.45 17.17 13.73
N ARG A 67 -27.67 18.49 13.87
CA ARG A 67 -28.97 19.11 13.69
C ARG A 67 -29.27 19.36 12.23
N SER A 68 -30.37 18.82 11.70
CA SER A 68 -30.77 18.97 10.31
C SER A 68 -30.94 20.44 9.87
N ALA A 69 -31.42 21.31 10.78
CA ALA A 69 -31.49 22.73 10.54
C ALA A 69 -30.11 23.35 10.25
N ASN A 70 -29.08 23.01 11.05
CA ASN A 70 -27.70 23.49 10.88
C ASN A 70 -27.07 22.94 9.61
N GLN A 71 -27.40 21.68 9.25
CA GLN A 71 -26.98 21.07 7.99
C GLN A 71 -27.48 21.87 6.76
N LYS A 72 -28.81 22.18 6.73
CA LYS A 72 -29.43 22.97 5.64
C LYS A 72 -28.84 24.37 5.53
N ILE A 73 -28.57 25.02 6.68
CA ILE A 73 -27.95 26.34 6.74
C ILE A 73 -26.54 26.29 6.14
N TYR A 74 -25.71 25.33 6.59
CA TYR A 74 -24.33 25.20 6.10
C TYR A 74 -24.28 24.84 4.61
N GLU A 75 -25.18 23.98 4.14
CA GLU A 75 -25.31 23.65 2.71
C GLU A 75 -25.62 24.92 1.87
N SER A 76 -26.55 25.74 2.34
CA SER A 76 -26.88 27.01 1.65
C SER A 76 -25.72 28.00 1.70
N ILE A 77 -24.96 28.05 2.79
CA ILE A 77 -23.74 28.87 2.89
C ILE A 77 -22.67 28.39 1.88
N GLN A 78 -22.47 27.06 1.75
CA GLN A 78 -21.52 26.52 0.75
C GLN A 78 -21.96 26.84 -0.69
N GLU A 79 -23.24 26.83 -0.98
CA GLU A 79 -23.75 27.21 -2.30
C GLU A 79 -23.49 28.69 -2.58
N LEU A 80 -23.77 29.59 -1.63
CA LEU A 80 -23.45 31.02 -1.78
C LEU A 80 -21.97 31.25 -2.03
N TYR A 81 -21.12 30.55 -1.26
CA TYR A 81 -19.66 30.58 -1.46
C TYR A 81 -19.25 30.14 -2.87
N ASN A 82 -19.79 29.01 -3.34
CA ASN A 82 -19.49 28.48 -4.67
C ASN A 82 -19.98 29.39 -5.81
N SER A 83 -21.10 30.09 -5.59
CA SER A 83 -21.65 31.09 -6.53
C SER A 83 -20.97 32.47 -6.42
N GLN A 84 -20.00 32.62 -5.49
CA GLN A 84 -19.34 33.91 -5.18
C GLN A 84 -20.32 34.99 -4.72
N GLU A 85 -21.44 34.60 -4.12
CA GLU A 85 -22.41 35.49 -3.54
C GLU A 85 -22.04 35.85 -2.08
N PRO A 86 -22.44 37.03 -1.57
CA PRO A 86 -22.15 37.43 -0.19
C PRO A 86 -22.79 36.48 0.80
N ILE A 87 -22.04 36.13 1.84
CA ILE A 87 -22.53 35.30 2.98
C ILE A 87 -22.95 36.27 4.08
N ASP A 88 -24.23 36.60 4.13
CA ASP A 88 -24.86 37.40 5.17
C ASP A 88 -26.30 36.90 5.46
N ILE A 89 -26.91 37.43 6.52
CA ILE A 89 -28.24 37.00 6.99
C ILE A 89 -29.29 37.22 5.88
N ILE A 90 -29.18 38.30 5.13
CA ILE A 90 -30.19 38.66 4.11
C ILE A 90 -30.12 37.69 2.94
N THR A 91 -28.94 37.52 2.37
CA THR A 91 -28.69 36.64 1.22
C THR A 91 -29.00 35.18 1.57
N LEU A 92 -28.58 34.74 2.75
CA LEU A 92 -28.87 33.37 3.26
C LEU A 92 -30.38 33.18 3.47
N THR A 93 -31.08 34.17 4.02
CA THR A 93 -32.54 34.09 4.18
C THR A 93 -33.25 33.91 2.86
N ASN A 94 -32.93 34.75 1.86
CA ASN A 94 -33.50 34.63 0.54
C ASN A 94 -33.23 33.26 -0.10
N LYS A 95 -31.99 32.76 0.01
CA LYS A 95 -31.60 31.44 -0.52
C LYS A 95 -32.41 30.30 0.13
N LEU A 96 -32.66 30.40 1.44
CA LEU A 96 -33.46 29.43 2.16
C LEU A 96 -34.97 29.56 1.89
N GLU A 97 -35.45 30.75 1.59
CA GLU A 97 -36.84 31.01 1.11
C GLU A 97 -37.06 30.39 -0.27
N ASP A 98 -36.16 30.61 -1.20
CA ASP A 98 -36.20 30.03 -2.56
C ASP A 98 -36.24 28.50 -2.51
N LYS A 99 -35.51 27.89 -1.59
CA LYS A 99 -35.51 26.44 -1.33
C LYS A 99 -36.71 25.95 -0.51
N LYS A 100 -37.58 26.85 -0.04
CA LYS A 100 -38.71 26.54 0.85
C LYS A 100 -38.29 25.86 2.17
N GLN A 101 -37.07 26.14 2.64
CA GLN A 101 -36.47 25.52 3.84
C GLN A 101 -36.43 26.45 5.05
N LEU A 102 -36.79 27.75 4.90
CA LEU A 102 -36.68 28.71 5.99
C LEU A 102 -37.54 28.35 7.21
N SER A 103 -38.74 27.81 7.01
CA SER A 103 -39.60 27.34 8.11
C SER A 103 -38.98 26.18 8.87
N ASP A 104 -38.35 25.25 8.18
CA ASP A 104 -37.75 24.03 8.76
C ASP A 104 -36.55 24.31 9.68
N ILE A 105 -35.82 25.41 9.41
CA ILE A 105 -34.68 25.80 10.23
C ILE A 105 -35.03 26.64 11.45
N GLY A 106 -36.30 27.04 11.62
CA GLY A 106 -36.77 27.93 12.72
C GLY A 106 -36.86 29.41 12.34
N GLY A 107 -36.92 29.70 11.03
CA GLY A 107 -37.16 31.03 10.50
C GLY A 107 -35.97 32.01 10.65
N ARG A 108 -36.27 33.28 10.34
CA ARG A 108 -35.29 34.39 10.46
C ARG A 108 -34.78 34.58 11.91
N THR A 109 -35.63 34.26 12.91
CA THR A 109 -35.29 34.35 14.32
C THR A 109 -34.10 33.46 14.70
N TYR A 110 -34.04 32.25 14.12
CA TYR A 110 -32.93 31.34 14.38
C TYR A 110 -31.62 31.83 13.75
N LEU A 111 -31.66 32.40 12.52
CA LEU A 111 -30.49 33.00 11.88
C LEU A 111 -29.95 34.20 12.67
N ALA A 112 -30.85 35.06 13.19
CA ALA A 112 -30.46 36.18 14.05
C ALA A 112 -29.89 35.66 15.39
N LYS A 113 -30.40 34.58 15.96
CA LYS A 113 -29.78 33.95 17.13
C LYS A 113 -28.37 33.48 16.86
N LEU A 114 -28.14 32.81 15.73
CA LEU A 114 -26.82 32.29 15.36
C LEU A 114 -25.77 33.42 15.26
N SER A 115 -26.11 34.54 14.61
CA SER A 115 -25.18 35.67 14.49
C SER A 115 -24.82 36.33 15.84
N ASN A 116 -25.69 36.20 16.85
CA ASN A 116 -25.45 36.71 18.21
C ASN A 116 -24.78 35.68 19.15
N THR A 117 -24.55 34.44 18.69
CA THR A 117 -23.99 33.38 19.54
C THR A 117 -22.49 33.59 19.82
N VAL A 118 -21.77 34.23 18.90
CA VAL A 118 -20.31 34.45 19.02
C VAL A 118 -20.00 35.93 18.81
N ALA A 119 -18.96 36.42 19.50
CA ALA A 119 -18.51 37.80 19.37
C ALA A 119 -17.47 37.97 18.23
N THR A 120 -16.73 36.91 17.89
CA THR A 120 -15.66 36.94 16.89
C THR A 120 -15.55 35.63 16.14
N ALA A 121 -15.04 35.65 14.88
CA ALA A 121 -14.83 34.47 14.07
C ALA A 121 -13.46 33.78 14.28
N GLY A 122 -12.67 34.26 15.25
CA GLY A 122 -11.26 33.79 15.43
C GLY A 122 -11.12 32.28 15.71
N ASN A 123 -12.10 31.67 16.35
CA ASN A 123 -12.02 30.26 16.77
C ASN A 123 -12.75 29.28 15.83
N ILE A 124 -13.13 29.69 14.63
CA ILE A 124 -13.92 28.86 13.70
C ILE A 124 -13.30 27.50 13.40
N ALA A 125 -11.97 27.45 13.21
CA ALA A 125 -11.25 26.19 12.95
C ALA A 125 -11.33 25.23 14.14
N HIS A 126 -11.36 25.73 15.39
CA HIS A 126 -11.52 24.91 16.58
C HIS A 126 -12.93 24.29 16.64
N TYR A 127 -13.99 25.09 16.38
CA TYR A 127 -15.34 24.57 16.29
C TYR A 127 -15.49 23.53 15.19
N ALA A 128 -14.87 23.77 14.03
CA ALA A 128 -14.81 22.82 12.93
C ALA A 128 -14.20 21.48 13.36
N THR A 129 -13.11 21.50 14.09
CA THR A 129 -12.44 20.28 14.61
C THR A 129 -13.35 19.51 15.57
N ILE A 130 -14.11 20.20 16.43
CA ILE A 130 -15.06 19.55 17.34
C ILE A 130 -16.16 18.86 16.56
N ILE A 131 -16.77 19.55 15.59
CA ILE A 131 -17.83 18.98 14.75
C ILE A 131 -17.32 17.77 13.98
N GLN A 132 -16.14 17.87 13.34
CA GLN A 132 -15.52 16.79 12.59
C GLN A 132 -15.27 15.55 13.48
N LYS A 133 -14.74 15.76 14.69
CA LYS A 133 -14.53 14.67 15.66
C LYS A 133 -15.85 13.96 16.02
N LYS A 134 -16.91 14.73 16.30
CA LYS A 134 -18.22 14.17 16.64
C LYS A 134 -18.87 13.46 15.45
N ALA A 135 -18.75 14.03 14.24
CA ALA A 135 -19.23 13.39 13.02
C ALA A 135 -18.50 12.09 12.71
N THR A 136 -17.18 12.04 12.91
CA THR A 136 -16.39 10.82 12.74
C THR A 136 -16.84 9.71 13.70
N LEU A 137 -17.13 10.05 14.96
CA LEU A 137 -17.66 9.09 15.92
C LEU A 137 -19.04 8.54 15.49
N ARG A 138 -19.93 9.40 14.94
CA ARG A 138 -21.22 8.95 14.39
C ARG A 138 -21.05 8.02 13.19
N ARG A 139 -20.12 8.35 12.26
CA ARG A 139 -19.81 7.47 11.13
C ARG A 139 -19.25 6.13 11.56
N LEU A 140 -18.41 6.09 12.60
CA LEU A 140 -17.93 4.84 13.19
C LEU A 140 -19.06 4.01 13.78
N GLN A 141 -20.00 4.65 14.51
CA GLN A 141 -21.18 3.97 15.04
C GLN A 141 -22.08 3.43 13.93
N GLN A 142 -22.29 4.21 12.87
CA GLN A 142 -23.08 3.79 11.71
C GLN A 142 -22.42 2.62 10.99
N ALA A 143 -21.11 2.70 10.72
CA ALA A 143 -20.36 1.61 10.09
C ALA A 143 -20.41 0.32 10.92
N ALA A 144 -20.27 0.43 12.26
CA ALA A 144 -20.39 -0.72 13.16
C ALA A 144 -21.79 -1.35 13.11
N ALA A 145 -22.86 -0.54 13.10
CA ALA A 145 -24.23 -1.02 12.98
C ALA A 145 -24.47 -1.71 11.63
N GLU A 146 -23.98 -1.13 10.54
CA GLU A 146 -24.10 -1.73 9.21
C GLU A 146 -23.32 -3.04 9.09
N ILE A 147 -22.12 -3.14 9.70
CA ILE A 147 -21.33 -4.37 9.75
C ILE A 147 -22.08 -5.44 10.57
N THR A 148 -22.63 -5.05 11.71
CA THR A 148 -23.43 -5.97 12.55
C THR A 148 -24.63 -6.50 11.77
N ASN A 149 -25.37 -5.64 11.09
CA ASN A 149 -26.52 -6.06 10.29
C ASN A 149 -26.11 -6.97 9.12
N ALA A 150 -24.99 -6.67 8.45
CA ALA A 150 -24.50 -7.50 7.36
C ALA A 150 -24.02 -8.88 7.82
N SER A 151 -23.58 -9.03 9.08
CA SER A 151 -23.16 -10.31 9.65
C SER A 151 -24.29 -11.31 9.92
N PHE A 152 -25.55 -10.85 9.88
CA PHE A 152 -26.72 -11.74 9.98
C PHE A 152 -27.17 -12.32 8.63
N ASP A 153 -26.55 -11.89 7.53
CA ASP A 153 -26.84 -12.37 6.17
C ASP A 153 -25.97 -13.61 5.88
N GLU A 154 -26.51 -14.79 6.21
CA GLU A 154 -25.83 -16.08 6.03
C GLU A 154 -25.69 -16.50 4.55
N GLU A 155 -26.38 -15.82 3.61
CA GLU A 155 -26.30 -16.13 2.16
C GLU A 155 -25.05 -15.49 1.51
N LYS A 156 -24.45 -14.48 2.13
CA LYS A 156 -23.25 -13.85 1.61
C LYS A 156 -21.99 -14.67 1.88
N ALA A 157 -21.11 -14.73 0.87
CA ALA A 157 -19.79 -15.30 1.06
C ALA A 157 -18.97 -14.51 2.10
N ILE A 158 -18.27 -15.21 2.99
CA ILE A 158 -17.49 -14.59 4.08
C ILE A 158 -16.46 -13.58 3.54
N ASP A 159 -15.83 -13.90 2.40
CA ASP A 159 -14.84 -13.02 1.78
C ASP A 159 -15.44 -11.71 1.28
N GLU A 160 -16.66 -11.73 0.71
CA GLU A 160 -17.38 -10.52 0.31
C GLU A 160 -17.76 -9.65 1.53
N LEU A 161 -18.19 -10.29 2.62
CA LEU A 161 -18.54 -9.60 3.86
C LEU A 161 -17.33 -8.91 4.50
N LEU A 162 -16.18 -9.59 4.51
CA LEU A 162 -14.92 -9.03 5.02
C LEU A 162 -14.46 -7.84 4.16
N ASP A 163 -14.55 -7.93 2.84
CA ASP A 163 -14.21 -6.86 1.90
C ASP A 163 -15.10 -5.62 2.09
N GLU A 164 -16.42 -5.82 2.24
CA GLU A 164 -17.35 -4.72 2.51
C GLU A 164 -17.09 -4.06 3.86
N THR A 165 -16.79 -4.85 4.88
CA THR A 165 -16.45 -4.38 6.22
C THR A 165 -15.19 -3.52 6.20
N GLU A 166 -14.14 -3.99 5.53
CA GLU A 166 -12.89 -3.24 5.37
C GLU A 166 -13.12 -1.91 4.65
N LYS A 167 -13.85 -1.92 3.53
CA LYS A 167 -14.19 -0.70 2.77
C LYS A 167 -14.94 0.34 3.62
N LYS A 168 -15.87 -0.10 4.47
CA LYS A 168 -16.65 0.78 5.36
C LYS A 168 -15.78 1.41 6.43
N ILE A 169 -14.94 0.63 7.12
CA ILE A 169 -14.02 1.12 8.15
C ILE A 169 -13.00 2.09 7.55
N PHE A 170 -12.38 1.73 6.40
CA PHE A 170 -11.43 2.61 5.72
C PHE A 170 -12.08 3.87 5.16
N GLY A 171 -13.35 3.81 4.73
CA GLY A 171 -14.09 4.98 4.28
C GLY A 171 -14.19 6.05 5.37
N VAL A 172 -14.38 5.65 6.63
CA VAL A 172 -14.39 6.57 7.79
C VAL A 172 -12.99 7.15 8.05
N SER A 173 -11.95 6.31 8.05
CA SER A 173 -10.57 6.73 8.33
C SER A 173 -10.02 7.68 7.26
N ARG A 174 -10.29 7.41 5.97
CA ARG A 174 -9.80 8.21 4.84
C ARG A 174 -10.39 9.63 4.81
N LYS A 175 -11.65 9.81 5.23
CA LYS A 175 -12.28 11.14 5.34
C LYS A 175 -11.67 11.99 6.46
N TYR A 176 -11.17 11.36 7.52
CA TYR A 176 -10.52 12.06 8.63
C TYR A 176 -9.09 12.50 8.29
N LEU A 177 -8.38 11.70 7.46
CA LEU A 177 -6.98 11.93 7.05
C LEU A 177 -6.85 12.69 5.72
N LYS A 178 -7.69 13.68 5.44
CA LYS A 178 -7.42 14.59 4.31
C LYS A 178 -6.08 15.27 4.56
N ASN A 179 -5.10 14.96 3.72
CA ASN A 179 -3.80 15.62 3.71
C ASN A 179 -4.01 17.11 3.43
N ALA A 180 -3.84 17.94 4.44
CA ALA A 180 -3.75 19.38 4.25
C ALA A 180 -2.49 19.69 3.42
N PHE A 181 -2.53 20.75 2.63
CA PHE A 181 -1.32 21.29 2.02
C PHE A 181 -0.34 21.65 3.14
N LEU A 182 0.88 21.11 3.07
CA LEU A 182 1.94 21.46 4.01
C LEU A 182 2.73 22.64 3.43
N PRO A 183 2.98 23.69 4.19
CA PRO A 183 3.86 24.77 3.78
C PRO A 183 5.27 24.24 3.49
N ILE A 184 5.92 24.76 2.45
CA ILE A 184 7.23 24.29 2.01
C ILE A 184 8.32 24.49 3.08
N ASP A 185 8.18 25.50 3.93
CA ASP A 185 9.13 25.82 5.01
C ASP A 185 9.31 24.66 5.98
N SER A 186 8.21 24.01 6.39
CA SER A 186 8.26 22.81 7.25
C SER A 186 8.99 21.64 6.58
N LEU A 187 8.82 21.48 5.26
CA LEU A 187 9.46 20.42 4.48
C LEU A 187 10.95 20.69 4.20
N LEU A 188 11.35 21.98 4.14
CA LEU A 188 12.75 22.37 3.91
C LEU A 188 13.66 21.97 5.08
N THR A 189 13.19 22.09 6.31
CA THR A 189 13.95 21.68 7.50
C THR A 189 14.23 20.17 7.46
N GLU A 190 13.20 19.36 7.22
CA GLU A 190 13.35 17.89 7.06
C GLU A 190 14.26 17.51 5.88
N ALA A 191 14.18 18.27 4.79
CA ALA A 191 15.02 18.04 3.62
C ALA A 191 16.49 18.34 3.91
N PHE A 192 16.77 19.42 4.67
CA PHE A 192 18.12 19.79 5.07
C PHE A 192 18.74 18.74 6.00
N GLU A 193 18.02 18.32 7.03
CA GLU A 193 18.47 17.26 7.94
C GLU A 193 18.81 15.97 7.18
N ARG A 194 17.96 15.60 6.21
CA ARG A 194 18.19 14.41 5.35
C ARG A 194 19.45 14.57 4.49
N ILE A 195 19.70 15.75 3.92
CA ILE A 195 20.90 16.03 3.11
C ILE A 195 22.16 15.99 3.99
N ASP A 196 22.11 16.58 5.17
CA ASP A 196 23.20 16.59 6.14
C ASP A 196 23.54 15.16 6.61
N ASP A 197 22.52 14.36 6.89
CA ASP A 197 22.67 12.94 7.22
C ASP A 197 23.34 12.13 6.11
N LEU A 198 22.97 12.38 4.85
CA LEU A 198 23.59 11.72 3.69
C LEU A 198 25.05 12.14 3.53
N HIS A 199 25.36 13.42 3.76
CA HIS A 199 26.72 13.94 3.67
C HIS A 199 27.61 13.35 4.79
N LYS A 200 27.14 13.32 6.02
CA LYS A 200 27.85 12.73 7.18
C LYS A 200 28.09 11.24 7.05
N LYS A 201 27.17 10.52 6.42
CA LYS A 201 27.29 9.06 6.21
C LYS A 201 28.23 8.67 5.06
N GLY A 202 28.87 9.63 4.40
CA GLY A 202 29.99 9.42 3.48
C GLY A 202 29.71 8.39 2.35
N GLY A 203 28.69 8.63 1.51
CA GLY A 203 28.41 7.77 0.37
C GLY A 203 27.62 6.49 0.66
N LYS A 204 27.00 6.36 1.85
CA LYS A 204 26.03 5.28 2.11
C LYS A 204 24.81 5.45 1.19
N LEU A 205 24.31 4.32 0.67
CA LEU A 205 23.14 4.27 -0.19
C LEU A 205 21.93 4.94 0.51
N ARG A 206 21.19 5.75 -0.25
CA ARG A 206 19.96 6.38 0.22
C ARG A 206 18.82 5.36 0.37
N GLY A 207 18.73 4.44 -0.59
CA GLY A 207 17.73 3.38 -0.62
C GLY A 207 18.21 2.07 -0.01
N LEU A 208 17.36 1.05 -0.09
CA LEU A 208 17.68 -0.32 0.29
C LEU A 208 18.64 -0.92 -0.74
N SER A 209 19.80 -1.42 -0.28
CA SER A 209 20.77 -2.06 -1.17
C SER A 209 20.18 -3.31 -1.83
N THR A 210 20.41 -3.44 -3.13
CA THR A 210 20.09 -4.65 -3.91
C THR A 210 21.11 -5.76 -3.70
N GLY A 211 22.31 -5.43 -3.17
CA GLY A 211 23.46 -6.32 -3.06
C GLY A 211 24.31 -6.39 -4.33
N PHE A 212 23.93 -5.70 -5.40
CA PHE A 212 24.66 -5.57 -6.66
C PHE A 212 25.27 -4.17 -6.75
N ASN A 213 26.59 -4.08 -6.64
CA ASN A 213 27.30 -2.80 -6.47
C ASN A 213 27.05 -1.81 -7.61
N ASP A 214 27.16 -2.27 -8.86
CA ASP A 214 26.99 -1.40 -10.03
C ASP A 214 25.51 -1.00 -10.21
N LEU A 215 24.57 -1.86 -9.81
CA LEU A 215 23.15 -1.54 -9.80
C LEU A 215 22.81 -0.52 -8.69
N ASP A 216 23.36 -0.73 -7.51
CA ASP A 216 23.22 0.19 -6.39
C ASP A 216 23.84 1.56 -6.68
N ALA A 217 24.94 1.62 -7.43
CA ALA A 217 25.54 2.88 -7.88
C ALA A 217 24.61 3.66 -8.83
N LEU A 218 23.88 2.99 -9.73
CA LEU A 218 22.92 3.62 -10.64
C LEU A 218 21.61 4.01 -9.97
N LEU A 219 21.07 3.16 -9.10
CA LEU A 219 19.76 3.38 -8.47
C LEU A 219 19.86 4.14 -7.15
N ALA A 220 21.05 4.29 -6.58
CA ALA A 220 21.27 4.68 -5.18
C ALA A 220 20.53 3.76 -4.19
N GLY A 221 20.36 2.46 -4.55
CA GLY A 221 19.52 1.48 -3.89
C GLY A 221 18.02 1.62 -4.24
N LEU A 222 17.19 0.68 -3.78
CA LEU A 222 15.74 0.73 -3.97
C LEU A 222 15.15 1.81 -3.06
N GLN A 223 14.54 2.85 -3.66
CA GLN A 223 14.02 3.99 -2.90
C GLN A 223 12.67 3.67 -2.27
N LYS A 224 12.42 4.25 -1.10
CA LYS A 224 11.11 4.17 -0.44
C LYS A 224 10.03 4.76 -1.35
N SER A 225 8.83 4.19 -1.28
CA SER A 225 7.66 4.59 -2.08
C SER A 225 7.78 4.37 -3.59
N ASP A 226 8.88 3.75 -4.08
CA ASP A 226 9.03 3.45 -5.50
C ASP A 226 8.39 2.12 -5.88
N LEU A 227 7.78 2.12 -7.07
CA LEU A 227 7.39 0.92 -7.79
C LEU A 227 8.49 0.61 -8.81
N VAL A 228 9.18 -0.50 -8.58
CA VAL A 228 10.25 -1.01 -9.44
C VAL A 228 9.73 -2.20 -10.23
N ILE A 229 9.76 -2.12 -11.53
CA ILE A 229 9.37 -3.20 -12.43
C ILE A 229 10.60 -3.93 -12.94
N LEU A 230 10.63 -5.23 -12.77
CA LEU A 230 11.66 -6.11 -13.33
C LEU A 230 11.01 -7.01 -14.37
N ALA A 231 11.37 -6.84 -15.64
CA ALA A 231 10.74 -7.60 -16.71
C ALA A 231 11.77 -8.41 -17.51
N ALA A 232 11.39 -9.62 -17.88
CA ALA A 232 12.18 -10.49 -18.74
C ALA A 232 11.30 -11.48 -19.50
N ARG A 233 11.88 -12.13 -20.51
CA ARG A 233 11.27 -13.35 -21.10
C ARG A 233 11.41 -14.52 -20.14
N PRO A 234 10.54 -15.55 -20.26
CA PRO A 234 10.67 -16.79 -19.50
C PRO A 234 12.08 -17.38 -19.57
N SER A 235 12.54 -18.02 -18.51
CA SER A 235 13.83 -18.70 -18.39
C SER A 235 15.10 -17.82 -18.46
N VAL A 236 14.97 -16.49 -18.54
CA VAL A 236 16.11 -15.56 -18.49
C VAL A 236 16.67 -15.38 -17.06
N GLY A 237 15.86 -15.69 -16.04
CA GLY A 237 16.27 -15.62 -14.62
C GLY A 237 15.58 -14.51 -13.81
N LYS A 238 14.39 -14.03 -14.26
CA LYS A 238 13.62 -12.96 -13.59
C LYS A 238 13.40 -13.23 -12.10
N THR A 239 12.80 -14.36 -11.75
CA THR A 239 12.56 -14.79 -10.37
C THR A 239 13.86 -14.94 -9.58
N SER A 240 14.90 -15.55 -10.17
CA SER A 240 16.21 -15.71 -9.53
C SER A 240 16.82 -14.38 -9.14
N PHE A 241 16.79 -13.37 -10.02
CA PHE A 241 17.32 -12.04 -9.73
C PHE A 241 16.55 -11.35 -8.60
N ALA A 242 15.21 -11.44 -8.61
CA ALA A 242 14.39 -10.89 -7.56
C ALA A 242 14.63 -11.57 -6.20
N LEU A 243 14.81 -12.91 -6.19
CA LEU A 243 15.15 -13.65 -4.98
C LEU A 243 16.55 -13.31 -4.45
N ASP A 244 17.52 -13.07 -5.34
CA ASP A 244 18.86 -12.62 -4.93
C ASP A 244 18.80 -11.23 -4.29
N ILE A 245 18.05 -10.29 -4.86
CA ILE A 245 17.80 -8.96 -4.23
C ILE A 245 17.13 -9.14 -2.86
N ALA A 246 16.08 -9.95 -2.78
CA ALA A 246 15.34 -10.22 -1.54
C ALA A 246 16.26 -10.82 -0.46
N ARG A 247 17.04 -11.83 -0.81
CA ARG A 247 18.00 -12.50 0.07
C ARG A 247 19.08 -11.54 0.57
N GLN A 248 19.69 -10.77 -0.34
CA GLN A 248 20.71 -9.79 0.01
C GLN A 248 20.16 -8.68 0.92
N ALA A 249 18.97 -8.17 0.63
CA ALA A 249 18.29 -7.18 1.47
C ALA A 249 18.01 -7.71 2.88
N ALA A 250 17.54 -8.96 2.99
CA ALA A 250 17.23 -9.56 4.28
C ALA A 250 18.49 -9.92 5.08
N ILE A 251 19.51 -10.53 4.46
CA ILE A 251 20.72 -10.97 5.16
C ILE A 251 21.61 -9.78 5.52
N LYS A 252 21.95 -8.91 4.55
CA LYS A 252 22.92 -7.83 4.75
C LYS A 252 22.33 -6.61 5.46
N ASN A 253 21.11 -6.24 5.09
CA ASN A 253 20.48 -5.02 5.60
C ASN A 253 19.51 -5.31 6.75
N LYS A 254 19.26 -6.60 7.07
CA LYS A 254 18.26 -7.04 8.05
C LYS A 254 16.87 -6.43 7.78
N ALA A 255 16.57 -6.14 6.52
CA ALA A 255 15.29 -5.60 6.11
C ALA A 255 14.24 -6.70 6.02
N GLY A 256 13.05 -6.49 6.59
CA GLY A 256 11.92 -7.39 6.42
C GLY A 256 11.52 -7.46 4.95
N VAL A 257 11.45 -8.65 4.37
CA VAL A 257 11.09 -8.84 2.95
C VAL A 257 9.85 -9.72 2.85
N GLY A 258 8.78 -9.18 2.26
CA GLY A 258 7.58 -9.93 1.91
C GLY A 258 7.63 -10.38 0.45
N ILE A 259 7.54 -11.68 0.18
CA ILE A 259 7.56 -12.27 -1.15
C ILE A 259 6.19 -12.88 -1.44
N PHE A 260 5.51 -12.37 -2.44
CA PHE A 260 4.28 -12.95 -2.99
C PHE A 260 4.62 -13.70 -4.27
N SER A 261 4.51 -15.02 -4.22
CA SER A 261 4.80 -15.90 -5.36
C SER A 261 3.52 -16.52 -5.88
N LEU A 262 3.08 -16.04 -7.04
CA LEU A 262 1.86 -16.52 -7.71
C LEU A 262 2.16 -17.63 -8.71
N GLU A 263 3.44 -17.84 -9.08
CA GLU A 263 3.87 -18.83 -10.07
C GLU A 263 4.51 -20.06 -9.42
N MET A 264 5.29 -19.87 -8.35
CA MET A 264 6.09 -20.94 -7.76
C MET A 264 5.70 -21.18 -6.30
N GLY A 265 5.65 -22.45 -5.88
CA GLY A 265 5.43 -22.80 -4.49
C GLY A 265 6.59 -22.40 -3.58
N LYS A 266 6.30 -22.16 -2.31
CA LYS A 266 7.26 -21.71 -1.29
C LYS A 266 8.48 -22.60 -1.17
N GLU A 267 8.31 -23.92 -1.28
CA GLU A 267 9.42 -24.89 -1.19
C GLU A 267 10.46 -24.65 -2.28
N GLN A 268 10.00 -24.41 -3.53
CA GLN A 268 10.90 -24.14 -4.65
C GLN A 268 11.66 -22.82 -4.51
N LEU A 269 11.05 -21.81 -3.89
CA LEU A 269 11.72 -20.55 -3.60
C LEU A 269 12.78 -20.71 -2.52
N VAL A 270 12.46 -21.44 -1.46
CA VAL A 270 13.40 -21.75 -0.37
C VAL A 270 14.59 -22.55 -0.89
N ASP A 271 14.36 -23.59 -1.71
CA ASP A 271 15.43 -24.36 -2.35
C ASP A 271 16.38 -23.47 -3.16
N ARG A 272 15.83 -22.55 -3.97
CA ARG A 272 16.63 -21.59 -4.74
C ARG A 272 17.45 -20.67 -3.82
N MET A 273 16.83 -20.16 -2.75
CA MET A 273 17.52 -19.27 -1.82
C MET A 273 18.66 -20.01 -1.08
N ILE A 274 18.44 -21.27 -0.67
CA ILE A 274 19.46 -22.10 -0.03
C ILE A 274 20.61 -22.36 -1.01
N CYS A 275 20.32 -22.84 -2.23
CA CYS A 275 21.33 -23.11 -3.24
C CYS A 275 22.17 -21.88 -3.60
N ALA A 276 21.52 -20.73 -3.76
CA ALA A 276 22.18 -19.47 -4.04
C ALA A 276 23.07 -19.01 -2.87
N GLN A 277 22.64 -19.22 -1.61
CA GLN A 277 23.41 -18.85 -0.41
C GLN A 277 24.55 -19.82 -0.13
N ALA A 278 24.29 -21.13 -0.27
CA ALA A 278 25.27 -22.17 -0.07
C ALA A 278 26.28 -22.32 -1.22
N ASN A 279 26.00 -21.72 -2.38
CA ASN A 279 26.73 -21.95 -3.63
C ASN A 279 26.76 -23.44 -4.02
N VAL A 280 25.63 -24.13 -3.87
CA VAL A 280 25.43 -25.56 -4.20
C VAL A 280 24.55 -25.67 -5.44
N ASN A 281 24.83 -26.66 -6.28
CA ASN A 281 24.09 -26.88 -7.51
C ASN A 281 22.64 -27.28 -7.23
N LEU A 282 21.68 -26.51 -7.79
CA LEU A 282 20.25 -26.68 -7.59
C LEU A 282 19.75 -28.06 -8.06
N TRP A 283 20.31 -28.60 -9.16
CA TRP A 283 19.94 -29.91 -9.67
C TRP A 283 20.41 -31.03 -8.73
N LYS A 284 21.63 -30.92 -8.17
CA LYS A 284 22.12 -31.87 -7.16
C LYS A 284 21.20 -31.88 -5.93
N MET A 285 20.80 -30.73 -5.46
CA MET A 285 19.88 -30.62 -4.32
C MET A 285 18.53 -31.27 -4.61
N ARG A 286 17.94 -30.99 -5.78
CA ARG A 286 16.65 -31.58 -6.20
C ARG A 286 16.68 -33.08 -6.40
N THR A 287 17.80 -33.64 -6.83
CA THR A 287 17.96 -35.08 -7.07
C THR A 287 18.55 -35.82 -5.87
N GLY A 288 18.91 -35.10 -4.78
CA GLY A 288 19.55 -35.68 -3.61
C GLY A 288 21.00 -36.13 -3.85
N ASN A 289 21.61 -35.78 -4.99
CA ASN A 289 22.96 -36.17 -5.35
C ASN A 289 23.99 -35.16 -4.81
N LEU A 290 23.97 -34.96 -3.50
CA LEU A 290 24.86 -34.05 -2.78
C LEU A 290 26.17 -34.73 -2.40
N SER A 291 27.26 -33.96 -2.37
CA SER A 291 28.57 -34.44 -1.95
C SER A 291 28.68 -34.44 -0.43
N ASP A 292 29.22 -35.54 0.14
CA ASP A 292 29.54 -35.71 1.57
C ASP A 292 31.07 -35.75 1.83
N LYS A 293 31.90 -35.47 0.80
CA LYS A 293 33.35 -35.49 0.91
C LYS A 293 33.85 -34.31 1.75
N ASP A 294 34.83 -34.57 2.61
CA ASP A 294 35.37 -33.60 3.59
C ASP A 294 35.83 -32.28 2.95
N ASP A 295 36.43 -32.31 1.75
CA ASP A 295 36.91 -31.10 1.06
C ASP A 295 35.83 -30.34 0.31
N ASP A 296 34.69 -30.96 -0.02
CA ASP A 296 33.57 -30.35 -0.73
C ASP A 296 32.23 -30.87 -0.24
N ASN A 297 31.98 -30.71 1.05
CA ASN A 297 30.77 -31.16 1.69
C ASN A 297 29.59 -30.22 1.48
N ASP A 298 28.67 -30.61 0.58
CA ASP A 298 27.48 -29.83 0.27
C ASP A 298 26.53 -29.69 1.47
N PHE A 299 26.45 -30.70 2.36
CA PHE A 299 25.62 -30.66 3.56
C PHE A 299 26.08 -29.60 4.56
N VAL A 300 27.41 -29.44 4.72
CA VAL A 300 27.99 -28.42 5.58
C VAL A 300 27.70 -27.02 5.03
N LYS A 301 27.83 -26.83 3.71
CA LYS A 301 27.52 -25.54 3.05
C LYS A 301 26.05 -25.20 3.18
N ILE A 302 25.16 -26.17 2.95
CA ILE A 302 23.70 -26.04 3.11
C ILE A 302 23.36 -25.71 4.55
N GLY A 303 23.93 -26.43 5.54
CA GLY A 303 23.68 -26.18 6.95
C GLY A 303 24.04 -24.75 7.38
N LYS A 304 25.19 -24.24 6.92
CA LYS A 304 25.60 -22.85 7.15
C LYS A 304 24.63 -21.85 6.53
N ALA A 305 24.27 -22.07 5.27
CA ALA A 305 23.34 -21.21 4.54
C ALA A 305 21.95 -21.19 5.19
N MET A 306 21.46 -22.32 5.66
CA MET A 306 20.20 -22.43 6.41
C MET A 306 20.26 -21.64 7.72
N GLY A 307 21.38 -21.66 8.44
CA GLY A 307 21.58 -20.85 9.63
C GLY A 307 21.48 -19.35 9.34
N GLU A 308 22.15 -18.87 8.29
CA GLU A 308 22.10 -17.47 7.86
C GLU A 308 20.70 -17.03 7.39
N LEU A 309 19.99 -17.91 6.66
CA LEU A 309 18.64 -17.64 6.18
C LEU A 309 17.60 -17.71 7.29
N ALA A 310 17.78 -18.54 8.31
CA ALA A 310 16.87 -18.62 9.45
C ALA A 310 16.83 -17.32 10.27
N GLU A 311 17.93 -16.57 10.30
CA GLU A 311 18.01 -15.26 10.94
C GLU A 311 17.54 -14.10 10.05
N ALA A 312 17.33 -14.37 8.76
CA ALA A 312 16.91 -13.35 7.79
C ALA A 312 15.38 -13.15 7.86
N PRO A 313 14.89 -11.91 7.98
CA PRO A 313 13.45 -11.62 8.07
C PRO A 313 12.78 -11.72 6.69
N VAL A 314 12.65 -12.92 6.14
CA VAL A 314 11.97 -13.21 4.87
C VAL A 314 10.65 -13.92 5.14
N TYR A 315 9.58 -13.41 4.52
CA TYR A 315 8.21 -13.90 4.66
C TYR A 315 7.66 -14.23 3.29
N ILE A 316 7.20 -15.45 3.06
CA ILE A 316 6.75 -15.95 1.76
C ILE A 316 5.25 -16.27 1.83
N ASP A 317 4.53 -15.77 0.85
CA ASP A 317 3.14 -16.10 0.56
C ASP A 317 3.08 -16.72 -0.84
N ASP A 318 2.63 -17.97 -0.95
CA ASP A 318 2.52 -18.73 -2.20
C ASP A 318 1.07 -18.96 -2.65
N SER A 319 0.18 -18.04 -2.27
CA SER A 319 -1.20 -18.03 -2.76
C SER A 319 -1.22 -17.88 -4.28
N SER A 320 -1.94 -18.75 -4.99
CA SER A 320 -1.94 -18.82 -6.46
C SER A 320 -2.59 -17.61 -7.13
N THR A 321 -3.52 -16.96 -6.43
CA THR A 321 -4.23 -15.76 -6.90
C THR A 321 -4.33 -14.77 -5.76
N LEU A 322 -4.00 -13.51 -6.01
CA LEU A 322 -4.10 -12.43 -5.03
C LEU A 322 -4.56 -11.14 -5.71
N SER A 323 -5.49 -10.47 -5.09
CA SER A 323 -5.87 -9.11 -5.44
C SER A 323 -4.92 -8.08 -4.81
N VAL A 324 -4.90 -6.87 -5.36
CA VAL A 324 -4.14 -5.74 -4.78
C VAL A 324 -4.56 -5.45 -3.34
N MET A 325 -5.83 -5.68 -3.01
CA MET A 325 -6.37 -5.42 -1.67
C MET A 325 -5.84 -6.42 -0.64
N GLU A 326 -5.81 -7.70 -1.00
CA GLU A 326 -5.26 -8.74 -0.12
C GLU A 326 -3.76 -8.54 0.13
N ILE A 327 -3.00 -8.23 -0.93
CA ILE A 327 -1.58 -7.87 -0.78
C ILE A 327 -1.42 -6.68 0.17
N ARG A 328 -2.25 -5.64 0.02
CA ARG A 328 -2.22 -4.47 0.90
C ARG A 328 -2.48 -4.83 2.36
N ALA A 329 -3.52 -5.63 2.62
CA ALA A 329 -3.90 -6.06 3.96
C ALA A 329 -2.78 -6.90 4.62
N LYS A 330 -2.24 -7.90 3.88
CA LYS A 330 -1.14 -8.75 4.34
C LYS A 330 0.13 -7.93 4.61
N CYS A 331 0.49 -6.99 3.73
CA CYS A 331 1.66 -6.13 3.90
C CYS A 331 1.54 -5.19 5.10
N ARG A 332 0.36 -4.58 5.34
CA ARG A 332 0.11 -3.75 6.53
C ARG A 332 0.29 -4.54 7.80
N ARG A 333 -0.30 -5.72 7.86
CA ARG A 333 -0.18 -6.61 9.02
C ARG A 333 1.29 -6.97 9.26
N LEU A 334 2.00 -7.40 8.21
CA LEU A 334 3.40 -7.76 8.31
C LEU A 334 4.28 -6.58 8.76
N GLN A 335 4.02 -5.38 8.24
CA GLN A 335 4.73 -4.17 8.65
C GLN A 335 4.52 -3.84 10.13
N MET A 336 3.30 -4.01 10.66
CA MET A 336 2.99 -3.74 12.06
C MET A 336 3.59 -4.80 13.01
N GLU A 337 3.58 -6.08 12.61
CA GLU A 337 4.02 -7.18 13.47
C GLU A 337 5.54 -7.40 13.46
N LYS A 338 6.18 -7.25 12.30
CA LYS A 338 7.58 -7.65 12.08
C LYS A 338 8.46 -6.58 11.48
N GLY A 339 7.88 -5.52 10.96
CA GLY A 339 8.57 -4.55 10.13
C GLY A 339 8.74 -5.05 8.69
N LEU A 340 8.62 -4.13 7.72
CA LEU A 340 8.71 -4.45 6.30
C LEU A 340 9.56 -3.39 5.60
N GLY A 341 10.53 -3.82 4.80
CA GLY A 341 11.46 -2.95 4.06
C GLY A 341 11.42 -3.17 2.55
N LEU A 342 10.88 -4.30 2.08
CA LEU A 342 10.75 -4.62 0.65
C LEU A 342 9.56 -5.54 0.43
N ILE A 343 8.82 -5.31 -0.65
CA ILE A 343 7.80 -6.23 -1.18
C ILE A 343 8.28 -6.72 -2.54
N VAL A 344 8.22 -8.04 -2.76
CA VAL A 344 8.49 -8.69 -4.05
C VAL A 344 7.23 -9.40 -4.50
N ILE A 345 6.84 -9.23 -5.79
CA ILE A 345 5.64 -9.86 -6.37
C ILE A 345 6.03 -10.58 -7.66
N ASP A 346 5.86 -11.89 -7.71
CA ASP A 346 6.16 -12.72 -8.88
C ASP A 346 4.89 -13.47 -9.36
N TYR A 347 4.23 -13.01 -10.42
CA TYR A 347 4.38 -11.84 -11.24
C TYR A 347 3.02 -11.16 -11.52
N LEU A 348 3.05 -9.90 -11.94
CA LEU A 348 1.86 -9.05 -12.09
C LEU A 348 0.72 -9.65 -12.89
N GLN A 349 1.03 -10.36 -13.96
CA GLN A 349 0.02 -10.93 -14.86
C GLN A 349 -0.74 -12.13 -14.28
N LEU A 350 -0.41 -12.63 -13.08
CA LEU A 350 -1.18 -13.63 -12.35
C LEU A 350 -2.08 -13.02 -11.27
N MET A 351 -1.97 -11.71 -11.01
CA MET A 351 -2.84 -11.04 -10.07
C MET A 351 -4.26 -10.88 -10.62
N GLU A 352 -5.22 -10.85 -9.70
CA GLU A 352 -6.63 -10.57 -10.00
C GLU A 352 -6.93 -9.08 -9.97
N GLY A 353 -7.61 -8.61 -11.02
CA GLY A 353 -8.16 -7.24 -11.07
C GLY A 353 -9.52 -7.14 -10.43
N ARG A 354 -9.96 -5.91 -10.14
CA ARG A 354 -11.21 -5.57 -9.44
C ARG A 354 -12.45 -5.60 -10.33
N GLY A 355 -12.67 -6.47 -11.21
CA GLY A 355 -13.94 -6.35 -11.92
C GLY A 355 -14.24 -7.41 -12.96
N LYS A 356 -15.51 -7.52 -13.29
CA LYS A 356 -16.09 -8.31 -14.37
C LYS A 356 -15.68 -7.84 -15.79
N TYR A 357 -14.54 -7.17 -15.92
CA TYR A 357 -14.00 -6.71 -17.21
C TYR A 357 -13.12 -7.81 -17.82
N SER A 358 -13.74 -8.96 -18.13
CA SER A 358 -13.05 -10.07 -18.77
C SER A 358 -12.47 -9.73 -20.16
N ASP A 359 -12.81 -8.58 -20.73
CA ASP A 359 -12.45 -8.25 -22.11
C ASP A 359 -11.29 -7.25 -22.28
N ASN A 360 -10.75 -6.66 -21.20
CA ASN A 360 -9.68 -5.67 -21.34
C ASN A 360 -8.53 -5.85 -20.32
N ARG A 361 -7.69 -6.84 -20.60
CA ARG A 361 -6.50 -7.17 -19.79
C ARG A 361 -5.55 -5.99 -19.56
N VAL A 362 -5.46 -5.07 -20.50
CA VAL A 362 -4.61 -3.86 -20.41
C VAL A 362 -5.10 -2.93 -19.30
N GLN A 363 -6.42 -2.75 -19.18
CA GLN A 363 -6.98 -1.92 -18.12
C GLN A 363 -6.79 -2.57 -16.74
N GLU A 364 -6.99 -3.87 -16.64
CA GLU A 364 -6.80 -4.64 -15.42
C GLU A 364 -5.35 -4.53 -14.89
N ILE A 365 -4.37 -4.74 -15.76
CA ILE A 365 -2.96 -4.58 -15.40
C ILE A 365 -2.65 -3.13 -15.00
N GLY A 366 -3.30 -2.15 -15.63
CA GLY A 366 -3.18 -0.75 -15.24
C GLY A 366 -3.76 -0.44 -13.86
N GLU A 367 -4.86 -1.08 -13.47
CA GLU A 367 -5.39 -0.97 -12.10
C GLU A 367 -4.47 -1.62 -11.08
N ILE A 368 -3.91 -2.79 -11.41
CA ILE A 368 -2.95 -3.50 -10.58
C ILE A 368 -1.71 -2.62 -10.35
N SER A 369 -1.10 -2.08 -11.41
CA SER A 369 0.12 -1.27 -11.30
C SER A 369 -0.10 -0.01 -10.45
N ARG A 370 -1.19 0.73 -10.68
CA ARG A 370 -1.59 1.88 -9.85
C ARG A 370 -1.83 1.49 -8.40
N GLY A 371 -2.46 0.33 -8.18
CA GLY A 371 -2.70 -0.20 -6.85
C GLY A 371 -1.41 -0.52 -6.11
N LEU A 372 -0.43 -1.14 -6.77
CA LEU A 372 0.89 -1.44 -6.20
C LEU A 372 1.70 -0.18 -5.93
N LYS A 373 1.66 0.82 -6.83
CA LYS A 373 2.24 2.14 -6.55
C LYS A 373 1.58 2.80 -5.34
N GLY A 374 0.27 2.62 -5.19
CA GLY A 374 -0.47 3.05 -3.99
C GLY A 374 0.03 2.39 -2.72
N ILE A 375 0.30 1.08 -2.72
CA ILE A 375 0.87 0.33 -1.59
C ILE A 375 2.28 0.84 -1.27
N ALA A 376 3.16 1.00 -2.27
CA ALA A 376 4.52 1.50 -2.07
C ALA A 376 4.52 2.87 -1.36
N ARG A 377 3.64 3.79 -1.78
CA ARG A 377 3.52 5.12 -1.18
C ARG A 377 2.92 5.10 0.21
N GLU A 378 1.90 4.28 0.42
CA GLU A 378 1.19 4.18 1.70
C GLU A 378 2.08 3.61 2.80
N LEU A 379 2.78 2.51 2.49
CA LEU A 379 3.66 1.84 3.44
C LEU A 379 5.07 2.47 3.50
N ASN A 380 5.37 3.40 2.58
CA ASN A 380 6.68 4.06 2.43
C ASN A 380 7.84 3.06 2.29
N ILE A 381 7.65 2.03 1.45
CA ILE A 381 8.64 0.99 1.15
C ILE A 381 8.70 0.74 -0.36
N PRO A 382 9.84 0.25 -0.91
CA PRO A 382 9.92 -0.17 -2.30
C PRO A 382 9.08 -1.42 -2.56
N VAL A 383 8.45 -1.44 -3.74
CA VAL A 383 7.77 -2.62 -4.29
C VAL A 383 8.48 -3.05 -5.56
N LEU A 384 9.06 -4.25 -5.56
CA LEU A 384 9.67 -4.89 -6.71
C LEU A 384 8.65 -5.86 -7.33
N ALA A 385 8.04 -5.47 -8.45
CA ALA A 385 7.06 -6.29 -9.13
C ALA A 385 7.63 -6.86 -10.43
N LEU A 386 7.46 -8.16 -10.60
CA LEU A 386 7.95 -8.86 -11.76
C LEU A 386 6.91 -8.83 -12.89
N ALA A 387 7.37 -8.69 -14.14
CA ALA A 387 6.51 -8.70 -15.31
C ALA A 387 7.09 -9.58 -16.41
N GLN A 388 6.22 -10.23 -17.17
CA GLN A 388 6.62 -10.99 -18.34
C GLN A 388 6.54 -10.12 -19.59
N LEU A 389 7.60 -10.16 -20.41
CA LEU A 389 7.63 -9.43 -21.68
C LEU A 389 6.84 -10.16 -22.78
N SER A 390 6.26 -9.37 -23.69
CA SER A 390 5.59 -9.91 -24.88
C SER A 390 6.56 -10.67 -25.79
N ARG A 391 6.02 -11.57 -26.61
CA ARG A 391 6.82 -12.35 -27.59
C ARG A 391 7.44 -11.49 -28.70
N ALA A 392 6.98 -10.26 -28.85
CA ALA A 392 7.54 -9.32 -29.83
C ALA A 392 9.04 -9.05 -29.65
N VAL A 393 9.57 -9.19 -28.42
CA VAL A 393 11.03 -9.10 -28.13
C VAL A 393 11.83 -10.09 -29.01
N GLU A 394 11.30 -11.31 -29.22
CA GLU A 394 11.98 -12.39 -29.95
C GLU A 394 12.04 -12.15 -31.46
N GLN A 395 11.35 -11.13 -31.98
CA GLN A 395 11.38 -10.75 -33.40
C GLN A 395 12.59 -9.87 -33.76
N SER A 396 13.27 -9.32 -32.76
CA SER A 396 14.50 -8.55 -32.96
C SER A 396 15.74 -9.40 -32.73
N SER A 397 16.80 -9.17 -33.50
CA SER A 397 18.11 -9.80 -33.29
C SER A 397 19.16 -8.70 -33.14
N PRO A 398 19.83 -8.58 -31.98
CA PRO A 398 19.58 -9.33 -30.73
C PRO A 398 18.24 -8.97 -30.06
N ALA A 399 17.69 -9.93 -29.28
CA ALA A 399 16.40 -9.80 -28.62
C ALA A 399 16.48 -8.94 -27.33
N ILE A 400 17.11 -7.76 -27.44
CA ILE A 400 17.27 -6.82 -26.32
C ILE A 400 15.92 -6.17 -26.00
N PRO A 401 15.42 -6.28 -24.75
CA PRO A 401 14.15 -5.71 -24.35
C PRO A 401 14.12 -4.18 -24.41
N LYS A 402 12.96 -3.62 -24.74
CA LYS A 402 12.66 -2.17 -24.76
C LYS A 402 11.33 -1.91 -24.06
N LEU A 403 11.06 -0.67 -23.65
CA LEU A 403 9.80 -0.27 -23.01
C LEU A 403 8.56 -0.65 -23.84
N SER A 404 8.66 -0.56 -25.17
CA SER A 404 7.58 -0.95 -26.07
C SER A 404 7.19 -2.44 -25.97
N HIS A 405 8.05 -3.30 -25.44
CA HIS A 405 7.76 -4.74 -25.23
C HIS A 405 6.94 -5.03 -23.96
N LEU A 406 6.71 -4.01 -23.13
CA LEU A 406 5.70 -4.01 -22.08
C LEU A 406 4.30 -3.64 -22.64
N ARG A 407 4.07 -3.75 -23.96
CA ARG A 407 2.97 -3.15 -24.73
C ARG A 407 1.57 -3.57 -24.29
N ASP A 408 1.38 -4.77 -23.75
CA ASP A 408 0.11 -5.18 -23.15
C ASP A 408 -0.13 -4.53 -21.77
N SER A 409 0.76 -3.63 -21.37
CA SER A 409 0.85 -3.02 -20.05
C SER A 409 1.39 -1.59 -20.13
N GLY A 410 0.98 -0.79 -21.11
CA GLY A 410 1.45 0.60 -21.29
C GLY A 410 1.26 1.47 -20.05
N SER A 411 0.32 1.13 -19.20
CA SER A 411 0.12 1.75 -17.89
C SER A 411 1.21 1.40 -16.86
N ILE A 412 1.81 0.20 -16.94
CA ILE A 412 2.95 -0.17 -16.05
C ILE A 412 4.11 0.80 -16.27
N GLU A 413 4.41 1.10 -17.54
CA GLU A 413 5.48 2.06 -17.85
C GLU A 413 5.21 3.43 -17.21
N GLN A 414 3.98 3.92 -17.25
CA GLN A 414 3.64 5.23 -16.69
C GLN A 414 3.71 5.27 -15.16
N ASP A 415 3.22 4.22 -14.50
CA ASP A 415 3.10 4.13 -13.05
C ASP A 415 4.45 3.82 -12.36
N ALA A 416 5.33 3.05 -13.02
CA ALA A 416 6.61 2.65 -12.48
C ALA A 416 7.58 3.84 -12.34
N ASP A 417 8.34 3.87 -11.25
CA ASP A 417 9.46 4.82 -11.07
C ASP A 417 10.74 4.30 -11.71
N VAL A 418 10.96 2.99 -11.66
CA VAL A 418 12.09 2.31 -12.28
C VAL A 418 11.58 1.11 -13.09
N VAL A 419 12.12 0.95 -14.30
CA VAL A 419 11.88 -0.23 -15.14
C VAL A 419 13.22 -0.84 -15.51
N MET A 420 13.39 -2.11 -15.15
CA MET A 420 14.58 -2.91 -15.42
C MET A 420 14.25 -4.08 -16.33
N PHE A 421 15.13 -4.36 -17.27
CA PHE A 421 15.06 -5.54 -18.13
C PHE A 421 16.28 -6.42 -17.94
N ILE A 422 16.07 -7.73 -17.91
CA ILE A 422 17.18 -8.69 -17.93
C ILE A 422 17.31 -9.24 -19.35
N TYR A 423 18.53 -9.23 -19.87
CA TYR A 423 18.93 -9.86 -21.12
C TYR A 423 20.12 -10.78 -20.88
N ARG A 424 20.09 -11.97 -21.45
CA ARG A 424 21.18 -12.94 -21.46
C ARG A 424 21.34 -13.46 -22.88
N LYS A 425 22.55 -13.30 -23.43
CA LYS A 425 22.86 -13.75 -24.77
C LYS A 425 22.70 -15.27 -24.92
N ALA A 426 23.07 -16.03 -23.87
CA ALA A 426 22.90 -17.48 -23.81
C ALA A 426 21.41 -17.95 -23.78
N ALA A 427 20.47 -17.07 -23.42
CA ALA A 427 19.04 -17.35 -23.45
C ALA A 427 18.33 -16.78 -24.69
N ASP A 428 19.07 -16.05 -25.54
CA ASP A 428 18.55 -15.48 -26.78
C ASP A 428 18.64 -16.54 -27.91
N ARG A 429 17.51 -16.82 -28.52
CA ARG A 429 17.38 -17.83 -29.59
C ARG A 429 18.20 -17.51 -30.84
N SER A 430 18.65 -16.27 -30.99
CA SER A 430 19.50 -15.84 -32.10
C SER A 430 20.93 -16.40 -32.01
N TYR A 431 21.31 -16.94 -30.85
CA TYR A 431 22.66 -17.46 -30.59
C TYR A 431 22.59 -18.90 -30.10
N ASN A 432 23.56 -19.71 -30.52
CA ASN A 432 23.73 -21.04 -29.94
C ASN A 432 24.60 -20.91 -28.67
N PRO A 433 24.12 -21.31 -27.49
CA PRO A 433 24.90 -21.16 -26.25
C PRO A 433 26.28 -21.87 -26.27
N ASN A 434 26.39 -22.94 -27.05
CA ASN A 434 27.65 -23.69 -27.15
C ASN A 434 28.72 -22.96 -27.96
N ASP A 435 28.34 -22.03 -28.83
CA ASP A 435 29.28 -21.25 -29.69
C ASP A 435 29.70 -19.94 -29.00
N LEU A 436 29.10 -19.63 -27.84
CA LEU A 436 29.47 -18.43 -27.08
C LEU A 436 30.76 -18.64 -26.26
N PRO A 437 31.63 -17.65 -26.20
CA PRO A 437 32.73 -17.62 -25.26
C PRO A 437 32.24 -17.76 -23.81
N MET A 438 33.05 -18.36 -22.92
CA MET A 438 32.67 -18.65 -21.54
C MET A 438 32.25 -17.40 -20.76
N ASP A 439 32.91 -16.28 -21.00
CA ASP A 439 32.58 -14.98 -20.38
C ASP A 439 31.22 -14.43 -20.85
N GLU A 440 30.89 -14.58 -22.13
CA GLU A 440 29.57 -14.17 -22.66
C GLU A 440 28.44 -15.13 -22.29
N ARG A 441 28.73 -16.41 -22.11
CA ARG A 441 27.73 -17.43 -21.76
C ARG A 441 27.14 -17.17 -20.38
N HIS A 442 27.95 -16.76 -19.44
CA HIS A 442 27.51 -16.46 -18.06
C HIS A 442 27.16 -14.99 -17.85
N LYS A 443 27.32 -14.13 -18.87
CA LYS A 443 27.01 -12.73 -18.77
C LYS A 443 25.50 -12.49 -18.79
N ALA A 444 25.04 -11.70 -17.84
CA ALA A 444 23.68 -11.17 -17.79
C ALA A 444 23.74 -9.65 -17.79
N GLU A 445 22.93 -9.04 -18.60
CA GLU A 445 22.82 -7.59 -18.71
C GLU A 445 21.50 -7.13 -18.10
N VAL A 446 21.56 -6.18 -17.15
CA VAL A 446 20.39 -5.54 -16.56
C VAL A 446 20.31 -4.12 -17.12
N TYR A 447 19.28 -3.87 -17.93
CA TYR A 447 19.03 -2.56 -18.53
C TYR A 447 18.06 -1.77 -17.66
N ILE A 448 18.48 -0.61 -17.16
CA ILE A 448 17.62 0.36 -16.50
C ILE A 448 17.04 1.25 -17.61
N ALA A 449 15.88 0.85 -18.14
CA ALA A 449 15.25 1.51 -19.28
C ALA A 449 14.45 2.76 -18.90
N LYS A 450 13.99 2.82 -17.65
CA LYS A 450 13.33 3.99 -17.06
C LYS A 450 13.84 4.18 -15.63
N HIS A 451 14.17 5.42 -15.30
CA HIS A 451 14.44 5.84 -13.92
C HIS A 451 13.93 7.27 -13.73
N ARG A 452 12.85 7.44 -12.95
CA ARG A 452 12.18 8.74 -12.79
C ARG A 452 13.08 9.79 -12.13
N ASN A 453 13.90 9.35 -11.17
CA ASN A 453 14.70 10.24 -10.33
C ASN A 453 16.22 10.06 -10.52
N GLY A 454 16.65 9.39 -11.58
CA GLY A 454 18.07 9.12 -11.81
C GLY A 454 18.39 8.74 -13.25
N PRO A 455 19.64 8.34 -13.52
CA PRO A 455 20.08 7.98 -14.85
C PRO A 455 19.54 6.62 -15.30
N THR A 456 19.37 6.44 -16.60
CA THR A 456 19.21 5.14 -17.25
C THR A 456 20.59 4.57 -17.58
N GLY A 457 20.69 3.27 -17.78
CA GLY A 457 21.96 2.64 -18.08
C GLY A 457 21.90 1.13 -18.17
N LYS A 458 23.05 0.51 -18.18
CA LYS A 458 23.22 -0.94 -18.23
C LYS A 458 24.22 -1.39 -17.16
N VAL A 459 23.90 -2.49 -16.50
CA VAL A 459 24.77 -3.17 -15.54
C VAL A 459 25.04 -4.58 -16.02
N ASP A 460 26.29 -4.98 -16.03
CA ASP A 460 26.70 -6.33 -16.36
C ASP A 460 26.88 -7.16 -15.08
N LEU A 461 26.29 -8.35 -15.05
CA LEU A 461 26.32 -9.29 -13.93
C LEU A 461 26.77 -10.67 -14.43
N PHE A 462 27.21 -11.51 -13.50
CA PHE A 462 27.46 -12.91 -13.74
C PHE A 462 26.22 -13.72 -13.36
N PHE A 463 25.74 -14.58 -14.23
CA PHE A 463 24.69 -15.54 -13.93
C PHE A 463 25.28 -16.94 -13.82
N ASP A 464 25.13 -17.53 -12.64
CA ASP A 464 25.54 -18.90 -12.37
C ASP A 464 24.36 -19.87 -12.62
N GLU A 465 24.46 -20.63 -13.69
CA GLU A 465 23.40 -21.58 -14.08
C GLU A 465 23.26 -22.74 -13.07
N ASN A 466 24.34 -23.11 -12.38
CA ASN A 466 24.32 -24.19 -11.41
C ASN A 466 23.49 -23.86 -10.17
N THR A 467 23.67 -22.64 -9.68
CA THR A 467 22.97 -22.17 -8.48
C THR A 467 21.70 -21.37 -8.84
N ALA A 468 21.47 -21.13 -10.14
CA ALA A 468 20.41 -20.28 -10.69
C ALA A 468 20.39 -18.89 -10.01
N SER A 469 21.56 -18.28 -9.80
CA SER A 469 21.73 -17.01 -9.09
C SER A 469 22.60 -16.01 -9.83
N PHE A 470 22.39 -14.73 -9.54
CA PHE A 470 23.19 -13.63 -10.06
C PHE A 470 24.26 -13.22 -9.06
N LYS A 471 25.42 -12.83 -9.58
CA LYS A 471 26.57 -12.40 -8.79
C LYS A 471 27.18 -11.12 -9.40
N ASN A 472 27.84 -10.32 -8.57
CA ASN A 472 28.61 -9.20 -9.08
C ASN A 472 29.76 -9.73 -9.97
N LEU A 473 30.02 -9.06 -11.10
CA LEU A 473 31.23 -9.31 -11.87
C LEU A 473 32.43 -8.84 -11.05
N SER A 474 33.40 -9.73 -10.84
CA SER A 474 34.70 -9.31 -10.30
C SER A 474 35.38 -8.47 -11.35
N LYS A 475 35.55 -7.16 -11.10
CA LYS A 475 36.45 -6.32 -11.90
C LYS A 475 37.86 -6.81 -11.58
N HIS A 476 38.46 -7.63 -12.45
CA HIS A 476 39.89 -7.78 -12.42
C HIS A 476 40.50 -6.37 -12.67
N ASN A 477 41.13 -5.81 -11.65
CA ASN A 477 42.00 -4.65 -11.84
C ASN A 477 43.05 -5.03 -12.86
N SER A 478 42.88 -4.56 -14.10
CA SER A 478 43.91 -4.53 -15.13
C SER A 478 44.79 -3.31 -14.93
#